data_471c46fe0df42c9cf39f2ce2fce74196
#
_entry.id   471c46fe0df42c9cf39f2ce2fce74196
#
_cell.length_a   1.000
_cell.length_b   1.000
_cell.length_c   1.000
_cell.angle_alpha   90.00
_cell.angle_beta   90.00
_cell.angle_gamma   90.00
#
_symmetry.space_group_name_H-M   'P 1'
#
loop_
_entity.id
_entity.type
_entity.pdbx_description
1 polymer ?
#
loop_
_entity_poly.entity_id
_entity_poly.type
_entity_poly.pdbx_seq_one_letter_code
_entity_poly.pdbx_strand_id
1 'polypeptide(L)'
;MPQRHQLYLDTNAAILLVEGEGILREMLRDLTDKASSGPSAILATSALTVSELLVKPLRHSDTKLIEVYRAWGSGLPWLQIVPVSNNILDVAAQLRAQRIGLKLPDAIHVATALAVGTTHFITDDQGISTSVASTSSEEARLFDVCRLDEPTLTSLIESLSA
;
A
#
# COMPACT_ATOMS: atom_id res chain seq x y z
N MET A 1 -25.56 -2.83 -2.44
CA MET A 1 -24.54 -1.78 -2.23
C MET A 1 -23.30 -2.15 -3.03
N PRO A 2 -22.77 -1.26 -3.85
CA PRO A 2 -21.50 -1.53 -4.51
C PRO A 2 -20.42 -1.75 -3.42
N GLN A 3 -19.60 -2.77 -3.62
CA GLN A 3 -18.54 -3.09 -2.69
C GLN A 3 -17.47 -1.99 -2.76
N ARG A 4 -17.20 -1.36 -1.62
CA ARG A 4 -16.18 -0.32 -1.54
C ARG A 4 -14.80 -0.95 -1.56
N HIS A 5 -13.96 -0.54 -2.50
CA HIS A 5 -12.58 -0.99 -2.56
C HIS A 5 -11.72 -0.24 -1.54
N GLN A 6 -10.97 -0.99 -0.75
CA GLN A 6 -9.96 -0.46 0.14
C GLN A 6 -8.58 -0.82 -0.42
N LEU A 7 -7.91 0.17 -0.98
CA LEU A 7 -6.60 -0.01 -1.62
C LEU A 7 -5.49 0.35 -0.63
N TYR A 8 -4.46 -0.47 -0.60
CA TYR A 8 -3.25 -0.20 0.18
C TYR A 8 -2.06 -0.03 -0.77
N LEU A 9 -1.35 1.08 -0.64
CA LEU A 9 -0.11 1.34 -1.37
C LEU A 9 1.09 0.94 -0.51
N ASP A 10 1.86 -0.03 -0.99
CA ASP A 10 3.17 -0.33 -0.42
C ASP A 10 4.21 0.73 -0.82
N THR A 11 5.34 0.77 -0.13
CA THR A 11 6.37 1.80 -0.33
C THR A 11 6.88 1.84 -1.78
N ASN A 12 7.11 0.69 -2.42
CA ASN A 12 7.56 0.66 -3.82
C ASN A 12 6.52 1.20 -4.80
N ALA A 13 5.23 0.99 -4.54
CA ALA A 13 4.16 1.60 -5.33
C ALA A 13 4.12 3.13 -5.15
N ALA A 14 4.33 3.61 -3.93
CA ALA A 14 4.42 5.04 -3.63
C ALA A 14 5.63 5.69 -4.34
N ILE A 15 6.79 5.03 -4.35
CA ILE A 15 7.97 5.50 -5.07
C ILE A 15 7.69 5.61 -6.58
N LEU A 16 7.10 4.58 -7.17
CA LEU A 16 6.75 4.60 -8.60
C LEU A 16 5.77 5.74 -8.92
N LEU A 17 4.79 5.97 -8.07
CA LEU A 17 3.81 7.04 -8.25
C LEU A 17 4.45 8.43 -8.24
N VAL A 18 5.38 8.69 -7.33
CA VAL A 18 5.98 10.02 -7.12
C VAL A 18 7.23 10.21 -7.99
N GLU A 19 8.14 9.25 -7.99
CA GLU A 19 9.47 9.35 -8.62
C GLU A 19 9.60 8.58 -9.93
N GLY A 20 8.63 7.69 -10.25
CA GLY A 20 8.71 6.83 -11.42
C GLY A 20 8.40 7.53 -12.74
N GLU A 21 8.54 6.76 -13.81
CA GLU A 21 8.25 7.17 -15.20
C GLU A 21 7.55 6.02 -15.95
N GLY A 22 6.96 6.35 -17.08
CA GLY A 22 6.38 5.36 -17.99
C GLY A 22 4.96 4.97 -17.67
N ILE A 23 4.50 3.92 -18.37
CA ILE A 23 3.07 3.54 -18.40
C ILE A 23 2.56 3.10 -17.01
N LEU A 24 3.32 2.36 -16.24
CA LEU A 24 2.89 1.89 -14.92
C LEU A 24 2.67 3.05 -13.94
N ARG A 25 3.50 4.09 -14.01
CA ARG A 25 3.29 5.32 -13.24
C ARG A 25 1.99 6.01 -13.64
N GLU A 26 1.73 6.15 -14.95
CA GLU A 26 0.51 6.77 -15.44
C GLU A 26 -0.73 5.97 -15.04
N MET A 27 -0.66 4.65 -15.05
CA MET A 27 -1.73 3.78 -14.57
C MET A 27 -1.96 3.93 -13.06
N LEU A 28 -0.90 4.03 -12.24
CA LEU A 28 -1.03 4.32 -10.82
C LEU A 28 -1.67 5.68 -10.56
N ARG A 29 -1.33 6.69 -11.34
CA ARG A 29 -1.98 8.01 -11.24
C ARG A 29 -3.47 7.92 -11.56
N ASP A 30 -3.84 7.27 -12.65
CA ASP A 30 -5.26 7.06 -13.00
C ASP A 30 -6.00 6.31 -11.89
N LEU A 31 -5.38 5.28 -11.32
CA LEU A 31 -5.93 4.54 -10.19
C LEU A 31 -6.17 5.45 -8.96
N THR A 32 -5.19 6.28 -8.60
CA THR A 32 -5.31 7.19 -7.46
C THR A 32 -6.34 8.29 -7.71
N ASP A 33 -6.42 8.82 -8.93
CA ASP A 33 -7.41 9.82 -9.32
C ASP A 33 -8.84 9.25 -9.27
N LYS A 34 -9.04 8.04 -9.75
CA LYS A 34 -10.34 7.35 -9.66
C LYS A 34 -10.72 7.04 -8.21
N ALA A 35 -9.78 6.58 -7.41
CA ALA A 35 -10.02 6.30 -6.00
C ALA A 35 -10.39 7.56 -5.21
N SER A 36 -9.75 8.70 -5.51
CA SER A 36 -10.01 9.97 -4.82
C SER A 36 -11.25 10.71 -5.31
N SER A 37 -11.70 10.46 -6.54
CA SER A 37 -12.82 11.18 -7.17
C SER A 37 -14.18 10.60 -6.82
N GLY A 38 -14.27 9.42 -6.23
CA GLY A 38 -15.52 8.72 -6.03
C GLY A 38 -15.65 8.04 -4.67
N PRO A 39 -16.88 7.60 -4.34
CA PRO A 39 -17.15 6.88 -3.10
C PRO A 39 -16.73 5.41 -3.14
N SER A 40 -16.29 4.91 -4.29
CA SER A 40 -16.08 3.49 -4.56
C SER A 40 -14.76 2.95 -4.03
N ALA A 41 -13.80 3.80 -3.70
CA ALA A 41 -12.51 3.37 -3.19
C ALA A 41 -11.92 4.32 -2.16
N ILE A 42 -11.08 3.79 -1.29
CA ILE A 42 -10.22 4.54 -0.35
C ILE A 42 -8.79 4.05 -0.56
N LEU A 43 -7.85 4.99 -0.60
CA LEU A 43 -6.43 4.68 -0.56
C LEU A 43 -5.87 4.86 0.85
N ALA A 44 -5.05 3.91 1.27
CA ALA A 44 -4.32 3.96 2.53
C ALA A 44 -2.87 3.53 2.34
N THR A 45 -2.01 4.00 3.22
CA THR A 45 -0.66 3.49 3.42
C THR A 45 -0.25 3.66 4.88
N SER A 46 0.85 3.04 5.28
CA SER A 46 1.37 3.15 6.64
C SER A 46 2.18 4.44 6.84
N ALA A 47 2.20 4.96 8.06
CA ALA A 47 3.19 5.96 8.48
C ALA A 47 4.64 5.45 8.29
N LEU A 48 4.85 4.13 8.34
CA LEU A 48 6.13 3.51 8.01
C LEU A 48 6.56 3.83 6.57
N THR A 49 5.62 3.83 5.61
CA THR A 49 5.87 4.20 4.21
C THR A 49 6.52 5.58 4.12
N VAL A 50 6.00 6.56 4.83
CA VAL A 50 6.55 7.93 4.84
C VAL A 50 8.00 7.94 5.35
N SER A 51 8.27 7.17 6.40
CA SER A 51 9.63 7.02 6.95
C SER A 51 10.58 6.40 5.91
N GLU A 52 10.15 5.33 5.25
CA GLU A 52 10.95 4.66 4.22
C GLU A 52 11.22 5.56 3.00
N LEU A 53 10.20 6.30 2.55
CA LEU A 53 10.31 7.23 1.43
C LEU A 53 11.30 8.38 1.70
N LEU A 54 11.42 8.83 2.94
CA LEU A 54 12.30 9.94 3.32
C LEU A 54 13.78 9.57 3.35
N VAL A 55 14.15 8.30 3.45
CA VAL A 55 15.54 7.88 3.63
C VAL A 55 16.44 8.34 2.49
N LYS A 56 16.05 8.06 1.24
CA LYS A 56 16.85 8.40 0.05
C LYS A 56 16.98 9.92 -0.15
N PRO A 57 15.89 10.69 -0.17
CA PRO A 57 16.00 12.14 -0.36
C PRO A 57 16.77 12.84 0.78
N LEU A 58 16.65 12.37 2.02
CA LEU A 58 17.45 12.90 3.14
C LEU A 58 18.95 12.64 2.94
N ARG A 59 19.33 11.44 2.47
CA ARG A 59 20.73 11.12 2.17
C ARG A 59 21.32 11.99 1.07
N HIS A 60 20.51 12.38 0.09
CA HIS A 60 20.95 13.16 -1.06
C HIS A 60 20.64 14.67 -0.93
N SER A 61 20.10 15.12 0.19
CA SER A 61 19.68 16.51 0.44
C SER A 61 18.72 17.04 -0.64
N ASP A 62 17.85 16.17 -1.16
CA ASP A 62 16.81 16.54 -2.12
C ASP A 62 15.63 17.21 -1.40
N THR A 63 15.75 18.54 -1.24
CA THR A 63 14.79 19.32 -0.47
C THR A 63 13.37 19.27 -1.05
N LYS A 64 13.23 19.24 -2.37
CA LYS A 64 11.92 19.19 -3.04
C LYS A 64 11.20 17.89 -2.75
N LEU A 65 11.90 16.76 -2.88
CA LEU A 65 11.32 15.45 -2.62
C LEU A 65 11.03 15.23 -1.13
N ILE A 66 11.89 15.77 -0.25
CA ILE A 66 11.64 15.77 1.20
C ILE A 66 10.33 16.51 1.53
N GLU A 67 10.10 17.67 0.92
CA GLU A 67 8.85 18.43 1.13
C GLU A 67 7.63 17.65 0.66
N VAL A 68 7.70 17.01 -0.50
CA VAL A 68 6.62 16.15 -1.03
C VAL A 68 6.28 15.04 -0.04
N TYR A 69 7.25 14.28 0.44
CA TYR A 69 7.00 13.16 1.34
C TYR A 69 6.58 13.59 2.75
N ARG A 70 7.06 14.72 3.23
CA ARG A 70 6.57 15.29 4.49
C ARG A 70 5.12 15.77 4.38
N ALA A 71 4.71 16.28 3.23
CA ALA A 71 3.31 16.61 2.97
C ALA A 71 2.42 15.37 3.05
N TRP A 72 2.88 14.21 2.56
CA TRP A 72 2.18 12.94 2.76
C TRP A 72 1.95 12.65 4.24
N GLY A 73 2.99 12.75 5.06
CA GLY A 73 2.91 12.49 6.50
C GLY A 73 1.97 13.44 7.24
N SER A 74 1.77 14.65 6.73
CA SER A 74 0.85 15.64 7.30
C SER A 74 -0.62 15.40 6.94
N GLY A 75 -0.89 14.47 6.03
CA GLY A 75 -2.21 14.11 5.55
C GLY A 75 -2.53 14.73 4.19
N LEU A 76 -3.07 13.90 3.32
CA LEU A 76 -3.55 14.26 1.99
C LEU A 76 -5.03 13.90 1.87
N PRO A 77 -5.85 14.71 1.14
CA PRO A 77 -7.28 14.43 1.02
C PRO A 77 -7.60 13.07 0.38
N TRP A 78 -6.68 12.54 -0.42
CA TRP A 78 -6.86 11.32 -1.20
C TRP A 78 -6.14 10.09 -0.62
N LEU A 79 -5.34 10.26 0.42
CA LEU A 79 -4.53 9.18 0.99
C LEU A 79 -4.61 9.19 2.52
N GLN A 80 -5.10 8.09 3.08
CA GLN A 80 -5.09 7.86 4.52
C GLN A 80 -3.71 7.36 4.95
N ILE A 81 -3.04 8.10 5.82
CA ILE A 81 -1.81 7.66 6.48
C ILE A 81 -2.17 7.02 7.81
N VAL A 82 -1.89 5.73 7.95
CA VAL A 82 -2.26 4.93 9.13
C VAL A 82 -1.09 4.91 10.12
N PRO A 83 -1.27 5.40 11.35
CA PRO A 83 -0.24 5.35 12.37
C PRO A 83 0.16 3.90 12.70
N VAL A 84 1.46 3.68 12.95
CA VAL A 84 1.96 2.38 13.43
C VAL A 84 1.67 2.26 14.93
N SER A 85 0.49 1.74 15.26
CA SER A 85 0.03 1.58 16.64
C SER A 85 0.60 0.31 17.29
N ASN A 86 0.48 0.22 18.62
CA ASN A 86 0.84 -1.01 19.35
C ASN A 86 0.05 -2.22 18.88
N ASN A 87 -1.21 -2.06 18.51
CA ASN A 87 -2.02 -3.15 17.95
C ASN A 87 -1.49 -3.65 16.61
N ILE A 88 -1.07 -2.74 15.73
CA ILE A 88 -0.44 -3.10 14.45
C ILE A 88 0.88 -3.84 14.69
N LEU A 89 1.69 -3.37 15.63
CA LEU A 89 2.95 -4.04 15.98
C LEU A 89 2.72 -5.44 16.58
N ASP A 90 1.68 -5.62 17.38
CA ASP A 90 1.32 -6.94 17.91
C ASP A 90 0.89 -7.90 16.79
N VAL A 91 0.05 -7.47 15.88
CA VAL A 91 -0.33 -8.27 14.70
C VAL A 91 0.89 -8.58 13.82
N ALA A 92 1.78 -7.62 13.61
CA ALA A 92 3.02 -7.83 12.88
C ALA A 92 3.90 -8.91 13.55
N ALA A 93 3.99 -8.92 14.87
CA ALA A 93 4.70 -9.95 15.63
C ALA A 93 4.06 -11.33 15.45
N GLN A 94 2.73 -11.43 15.49
CA GLN A 94 2.00 -12.68 15.25
C GLN A 94 2.22 -13.21 13.83
N LEU A 95 2.19 -12.34 12.83
CA LEU A 95 2.48 -12.71 11.43
C LEU A 95 3.89 -13.28 11.27
N ARG A 96 4.88 -12.65 11.90
CA ARG A 96 6.27 -13.11 11.87
C ARG A 96 6.48 -14.42 12.62
N ALA A 97 5.77 -14.64 13.71
CA ALA A 97 5.82 -15.90 14.45
C ALA A 97 5.29 -17.08 13.62
N GLN A 98 4.30 -16.84 12.76
CA GLN A 98 3.71 -17.84 11.89
C GLN A 98 4.49 -18.05 10.59
N ARG A 99 5.23 -17.04 10.12
CA ARG A 99 5.91 -17.03 8.82
C ARG A 99 7.38 -16.69 8.98
N ILE A 100 8.19 -17.75 9.07
CA ILE A 100 9.66 -17.63 9.14
C ILE A 100 10.17 -16.93 7.87
N GLY A 101 10.99 -15.91 8.04
CA GLY A 101 11.55 -15.13 6.94
C GLY A 101 10.77 -13.86 6.57
N LEU A 102 9.55 -13.67 7.11
CA LEU A 102 8.83 -12.40 6.94
C LEU A 102 9.57 -11.29 7.69
N LYS A 103 10.00 -10.27 6.97
CA LYS A 103 10.72 -9.13 7.53
C LYS A 103 9.77 -8.22 8.32
N LEU A 104 10.31 -7.49 9.30
CA LEU A 104 9.51 -6.62 10.14
C LEU A 104 8.78 -5.52 9.36
N PRO A 105 9.41 -4.79 8.42
CA PRO A 105 8.69 -3.80 7.62
C PRO A 105 7.51 -4.40 6.85
N ASP A 106 7.72 -5.55 6.22
CA ASP A 106 6.68 -6.26 5.45
C ASP A 106 5.51 -6.68 6.36
N ALA A 107 5.83 -7.19 7.55
CA ALA A 107 4.84 -7.56 8.54
C ALA A 107 4.02 -6.35 9.02
N ILE A 108 4.65 -5.19 9.20
CA ILE A 108 3.97 -3.95 9.58
C ILE A 108 3.05 -3.47 8.45
N HIS A 109 3.49 -3.53 7.19
CA HIS A 109 2.65 -3.20 6.05
C HIS A 109 1.42 -4.11 5.95
N VAL A 110 1.60 -5.42 6.07
CA VAL A 110 0.50 -6.39 6.06
C VAL A 110 -0.46 -6.15 7.25
N ALA A 111 0.08 -5.98 8.45
CA ALA A 111 -0.73 -5.70 9.64
C ALA A 111 -1.53 -4.39 9.51
N THR A 112 -0.93 -3.35 8.93
CA THR A 112 -1.61 -2.08 8.66
C THR A 112 -2.73 -2.27 7.63
N ALA A 113 -2.46 -2.99 6.54
CA ALA A 113 -3.46 -3.30 5.53
C ALA A 113 -4.66 -4.06 6.10
N LEU A 114 -4.42 -5.02 6.98
CA LEU A 114 -5.48 -5.75 7.69
C LEU A 114 -6.29 -4.83 8.59
N ALA A 115 -5.64 -3.93 9.33
CA ALA A 115 -6.30 -3.01 10.25
C ALA A 115 -7.29 -2.07 9.55
N VAL A 116 -7.03 -1.68 8.30
CA VAL A 116 -7.93 -0.80 7.52
C VAL A 116 -8.90 -1.57 6.62
N GLY A 117 -8.92 -2.89 6.68
CA GLY A 117 -9.82 -3.71 5.88
C GLY A 117 -9.48 -3.71 4.39
N THR A 118 -8.20 -3.74 4.06
CA THR A 118 -7.70 -3.74 2.67
C THR A 118 -8.32 -4.86 1.85
N THR A 119 -8.79 -4.52 0.67
CA THR A 119 -9.23 -5.48 -0.35
C THR A 119 -8.14 -5.77 -1.37
N HIS A 120 -7.33 -4.77 -1.71
CA HIS A 120 -6.27 -4.87 -2.72
C HIS A 120 -4.98 -4.22 -2.20
N PHE A 121 -3.93 -5.00 -2.09
CA PHE A 121 -2.60 -4.59 -1.64
C PHE A 121 -1.68 -4.43 -2.84
N ILE A 122 -1.31 -3.19 -3.15
CA ILE A 122 -0.54 -2.84 -4.35
C ILE A 122 0.94 -2.82 -4.00
N THR A 123 1.68 -3.78 -4.52
CA THR A 123 3.11 -3.96 -4.24
C THR A 123 3.84 -4.64 -5.39
N ASP A 124 5.13 -4.39 -5.50
CA ASP A 124 6.07 -5.16 -6.31
C ASP A 124 7.05 -5.98 -5.46
N ASP A 125 6.92 -5.90 -4.14
CA ASP A 125 7.77 -6.64 -3.21
C ASP A 125 7.42 -8.13 -3.21
N GLN A 126 8.38 -8.98 -3.59
CA GLN A 126 8.21 -10.42 -3.61
C GLN A 126 8.09 -11.04 -2.21
N GLY A 127 8.50 -10.32 -1.16
CA GLY A 127 8.27 -10.71 0.23
C GLY A 127 6.80 -10.68 0.64
N ILE A 128 5.97 -9.90 -0.07
CA ILE A 128 4.52 -9.88 0.08
C ILE A 128 3.90 -10.78 -0.99
N SER A 129 3.63 -12.01 -0.61
CA SER A 129 3.06 -13.03 -1.50
C SER A 129 1.61 -13.36 -1.12
N THR A 130 0.92 -14.10 -1.98
CA THR A 130 -0.43 -14.62 -1.69
C THR A 130 -0.46 -15.50 -0.44
N SER A 131 0.63 -16.17 -0.10
CA SER A 131 0.74 -16.96 1.13
C SER A 131 0.75 -16.08 2.39
N VAL A 132 1.29 -14.86 2.31
CA VAL A 132 1.23 -13.87 3.40
C VAL A 132 -0.17 -13.27 3.50
N ALA A 133 -0.86 -13.14 2.36
CA ALA A 133 -2.21 -12.61 2.27
C ALA A 133 -3.32 -13.64 2.61
N SER A 134 -2.96 -14.81 3.10
CA SER A 134 -3.91 -15.88 3.43
C SER A 134 -3.81 -16.29 4.90
N THR A 135 -4.93 -16.64 5.51
CA THR A 135 -4.93 -17.26 6.84
C THR A 135 -4.69 -18.76 6.75
N SER A 136 -4.04 -19.32 7.77
CA SER A 136 -3.72 -20.76 7.82
C SER A 136 -4.92 -21.66 8.15
N SER A 137 -6.05 -21.10 8.52
CA SER A 137 -7.16 -21.90 9.09
C SER A 137 -8.36 -22.12 8.18
N GLU A 138 -8.53 -21.34 7.13
CA GLU A 138 -9.56 -21.53 6.12
C GLU A 138 -9.12 -20.75 4.89
N GLU A 139 -9.28 -21.23 3.70
CA GLU A 139 -8.89 -20.66 2.38
C GLU A 139 -9.30 -19.19 2.13
N ALA A 140 -9.60 -18.42 3.19
CA ALA A 140 -9.95 -17.03 3.12
C ALA A 140 -8.70 -16.17 2.85
N ARG A 141 -8.67 -15.53 1.71
CA ARG A 141 -7.70 -14.49 1.42
C ARG A 141 -7.95 -13.28 2.33
N LEU A 142 -6.88 -12.76 2.93
CA LEU A 142 -6.96 -11.53 3.71
C LEU A 142 -7.21 -10.32 2.79
N PHE A 143 -6.54 -10.29 1.65
CA PHE A 143 -6.68 -9.31 0.57
C PHE A 143 -6.07 -9.87 -0.71
N ASP A 144 -6.36 -9.26 -1.85
CA ASP A 144 -5.71 -9.58 -3.12
C ASP A 144 -4.39 -8.80 -3.23
N VAL A 145 -3.30 -9.51 -3.58
CA VAL A 145 -2.01 -8.89 -3.87
C VAL A 145 -1.98 -8.46 -5.34
N CYS A 146 -1.86 -7.16 -5.56
CA CYS A 146 -1.83 -6.56 -6.89
C CYS A 146 -0.42 -6.14 -7.25
N ARG A 147 0.18 -6.84 -8.22
CA ARG A 147 1.52 -6.54 -8.72
C ARG A 147 1.52 -5.28 -9.60
N LEU A 148 2.67 -4.62 -9.67
CA LEU A 148 2.88 -3.44 -10.52
C LEU A 148 3.15 -3.88 -11.96
N ASP A 149 2.13 -4.41 -12.60
CA ASP A 149 2.15 -4.79 -14.03
C ASP A 149 0.90 -4.29 -14.74
N GLU A 150 0.98 -4.15 -16.05
CA GLU A 150 -0.12 -3.59 -16.84
C GLU A 150 -1.42 -4.40 -16.74
N PRO A 151 -1.43 -5.75 -16.85
CA PRO A 151 -2.65 -6.51 -16.77
C PRO A 151 -3.37 -6.37 -15.42
N THR A 152 -2.61 -6.41 -14.32
CA THR A 152 -3.15 -6.29 -12.96
C THR A 152 -3.74 -4.91 -12.72
N LEU A 153 -2.99 -3.85 -13.06
CA LEU A 153 -3.46 -2.47 -12.89
C LEU A 153 -4.66 -2.16 -13.78
N THR A 154 -4.69 -2.66 -15.03
CA THR A 154 -5.84 -2.52 -15.91
C THR A 154 -7.10 -3.11 -15.29
N SER A 155 -7.03 -4.35 -14.81
CA SER A 155 -8.15 -5.02 -14.17
C SER A 155 -8.65 -4.26 -12.93
N LEU A 156 -7.74 -3.74 -12.13
CA LEU A 156 -8.06 -2.98 -10.93
C LEU A 156 -8.75 -1.64 -11.29
N ILE A 157 -8.21 -0.91 -12.25
CA ILE A 157 -8.79 0.37 -12.73
C ILE A 157 -10.21 0.14 -13.29
N GLU A 158 -10.40 -0.90 -14.08
CA GLU A 158 -11.70 -1.27 -14.63
C GLU A 158 -12.71 -1.59 -13.50
N SER A 159 -12.28 -2.29 -12.46
CA SER A 159 -13.14 -2.62 -11.32
C SER A 159 -13.62 -1.40 -10.55
N LEU A 160 -12.82 -0.33 -10.50
CA LEU A 160 -13.20 0.94 -9.86
C LEU A 160 -14.18 1.77 -10.73
N SER A 161 -14.25 1.49 -12.00
CA SER A 161 -15.10 2.22 -12.96
C SER A 161 -16.48 1.57 -13.12
N ALA A 162 -16.65 0.38 -12.61
CA ALA A 162 -17.92 -0.35 -12.62
C ALA A 162 -18.79 0.02 -11.42
#